data_6014fc9c915075fa74dc39b1353c017d
#
_entry.id   6014fc9c915075fa74dc39b1353c017d
#
_cell.length_a   1.000
_cell.length_b   1.000
_cell.length_c   1.000
_cell.angle_alpha   90.00
_cell.angle_beta   90.00
_cell.angle_gamma   90.00
#
_symmetry.space_group_name_H-M   'P 1'
#
loop_
_entity.id
_entity.type
_entity.pdbx_description
1 polymer ?
#
loop_
_entity_poly.entity_id
_entity_poly.type
_entity_poly.pdbx_seq_one_letter_code
_entity_poly.pdbx_strand_id
1 'polypeptide(L)'
;MKTKNLINKLVKAILTIVGVILLIVLGLLTIDGRSPQAIIIAHSLTKSTIEDYLKTKGDQTDKSDVKIPDNVKFPREVTQYRVGDMQVFEVAAQDDSSPIVLYIHGGAYLNNFMPLHWMAMAEWAETTGCGIVAPNYPLLYRYTAKDAHPLMMQLYRQLQERFSNRRIIVMGDSAGGGFTLALAQQILQADSLNLPSRLILISPWVDVTGGDDELQAKDSFLSNEVLRHVGADWANDINTHDPVVSPLYGDMQGLPPTDLYTGTWEVFYNDIVKTYDKMKSAGVDAHLHIKKKLGHVYPLWPCPEGKKARKEIATLISK
;
A
#
# COMPACT_ATOMS: atom_id res chain seq x y z
N MET A 1 38.31 -44.85 -22.00
CA MET A 1 38.63 -44.57 -20.57
C MET A 1 39.06 -43.12 -20.30
N LYS A 2 39.96 -42.49 -21.08
CA LYS A 2 40.48 -41.12 -20.86
C LYS A 2 39.37 -40.04 -20.92
N THR A 3 38.46 -40.12 -21.87
CA THR A 3 37.36 -39.13 -22.07
C THR A 3 36.35 -39.10 -20.92
N LYS A 4 35.98 -40.27 -20.37
CA LYS A 4 35.07 -40.39 -19.23
C LYS A 4 35.66 -39.80 -17.95
N ASN A 5 36.98 -39.94 -17.78
CA ASN A 5 37.70 -39.37 -16.63
C ASN A 5 37.84 -37.84 -16.74
N LEU A 6 37.96 -37.29 -17.94
CA LEU A 6 38.00 -35.85 -18.20
C LEU A 6 36.62 -35.20 -17.93
N ILE A 7 35.54 -35.84 -18.39
CA ILE A 7 34.18 -35.38 -18.17
C ILE A 7 33.88 -35.36 -16.66
N ASN A 8 34.25 -36.41 -15.91
CA ASN A 8 34.04 -36.45 -14.46
C ASN A 8 34.82 -35.38 -13.69
N LYS A 9 36.04 -35.04 -14.15
CA LYS A 9 36.82 -33.94 -13.56
C LYS A 9 36.17 -32.58 -13.86
N LEU A 10 35.66 -32.39 -15.07
CA LEU A 10 34.99 -31.16 -15.48
C LEU A 10 33.68 -30.96 -14.69
N VAL A 11 32.88 -32.02 -14.54
CA VAL A 11 31.65 -32.00 -13.73
C VAL A 11 31.94 -31.66 -12.26
N LYS A 12 32.98 -32.29 -11.66
CA LYS A 12 33.39 -31.98 -10.30
C LYS A 12 33.85 -30.52 -10.15
N ALA A 13 34.62 -29.99 -11.08
CA ALA A 13 35.03 -28.59 -11.05
C ALA A 13 33.88 -27.63 -11.15
N ILE A 14 32.91 -27.88 -12.04
CA ILE A 14 31.68 -27.09 -12.18
C ILE A 14 30.86 -27.13 -10.87
N LEU A 15 30.64 -28.30 -10.28
CA LEU A 15 29.91 -28.45 -9.01
C LEU A 15 30.61 -27.71 -7.86
N THR A 16 31.96 -27.75 -7.82
CA THR A 16 32.71 -26.99 -6.81
C THR A 16 32.57 -25.49 -7.00
N ILE A 17 32.65 -24.97 -8.23
CA ILE A 17 32.47 -23.56 -8.54
C ILE A 17 31.05 -23.11 -8.17
N VAL A 18 30.03 -23.89 -8.54
CA VAL A 18 28.63 -23.62 -8.18
C VAL A 18 28.45 -23.60 -6.66
N GLY A 19 29.05 -24.56 -5.94
CA GLY A 19 29.01 -24.61 -4.48
C GLY A 19 29.65 -23.38 -3.82
N VAL A 20 30.81 -22.94 -4.33
CA VAL A 20 31.49 -21.73 -3.84
C VAL A 20 30.68 -20.48 -4.13
N ILE A 21 30.12 -20.34 -5.33
CA ILE A 21 29.22 -19.23 -5.67
C ILE A 21 28.00 -19.22 -4.73
N LEU A 22 27.38 -20.37 -4.48
CA LEU A 22 26.25 -20.48 -3.55
C LEU A 22 26.62 -20.05 -2.13
N LEU A 23 27.80 -20.44 -1.64
CA LEU A 23 28.27 -20.03 -0.32
C LEU A 23 28.57 -18.53 -0.23
N ILE A 24 29.15 -17.94 -1.29
CA ILE A 24 29.37 -16.50 -1.37
C ILE A 24 28.03 -15.75 -1.38
N VAL A 25 27.07 -16.20 -2.20
CA VAL A 25 25.72 -15.60 -2.26
C VAL A 25 25.02 -15.72 -0.92
N LEU A 26 25.04 -16.89 -0.27
CA LEU A 26 24.48 -17.08 1.07
C LEU A 26 25.17 -16.20 2.11
N GLY A 27 26.48 -16.06 2.06
CA GLY A 27 27.24 -15.16 2.92
C GLY A 27 26.86 -13.69 2.73
N LEU A 28 26.75 -13.23 1.49
CA LEU A 28 26.32 -11.86 1.17
C LEU A 28 24.87 -11.59 1.64
N LEU A 29 23.98 -12.57 1.50
CA LEU A 29 22.59 -12.47 1.93
C LEU A 29 22.46 -12.38 3.46
N THR A 30 23.31 -13.11 4.22
CA THR A 30 23.33 -13.03 5.69
C THR A 30 23.84 -11.68 6.20
N ILE A 31 24.79 -11.05 5.46
CA ILE A 31 25.30 -9.71 5.79
C ILE A 31 24.26 -8.62 5.46
N ASP A 32 23.49 -8.77 4.40
CA ASP A 32 22.47 -7.79 4.02
C ASP A 32 21.29 -7.77 4.98
N GLY A 33 20.92 -8.92 5.54
CA GLY A 33 19.80 -9.07 6.49
C GLY A 33 18.41 -9.06 5.84
N ARG A 34 18.33 -9.06 4.49
CA ARG A 34 17.10 -9.24 3.70
C ARG A 34 17.05 -10.65 3.11
N SER A 35 15.83 -11.14 2.84
CA SER A 35 15.68 -12.38 2.09
C SER A 35 16.15 -12.22 0.63
N PRO A 36 16.61 -13.31 -0.03
CA PRO A 36 16.93 -13.28 -1.46
C PRO A 36 15.81 -12.73 -2.32
N GLN A 37 14.56 -13.11 -2.01
CA GLN A 37 13.37 -12.65 -2.72
C GLN A 37 13.20 -11.13 -2.60
N ALA A 38 13.38 -10.56 -1.41
CA ALA A 38 13.28 -9.11 -1.20
C ALA A 38 14.36 -8.34 -2.00
N ILE A 39 15.59 -8.88 -2.08
CA ILE A 39 16.66 -8.29 -2.85
C ILE A 39 16.32 -8.33 -4.35
N ILE A 40 15.87 -9.47 -4.87
CA ILE A 40 15.46 -9.63 -6.27
C ILE A 40 14.34 -8.66 -6.61
N ILE A 41 13.29 -8.58 -5.78
CA ILE A 41 12.18 -7.66 -5.99
C ILE A 41 12.69 -6.22 -6.07
N ALA A 42 13.47 -5.78 -5.07
CA ALA A 42 14.01 -4.43 -5.06
C ALA A 42 14.81 -4.08 -6.33
N HIS A 43 15.58 -5.02 -6.88
CA HIS A 43 16.34 -4.81 -8.12
C HIS A 43 15.50 -4.94 -9.40
N SER A 44 14.33 -5.56 -9.33
CA SER A 44 13.42 -5.67 -10.48
C SER A 44 12.47 -4.47 -10.62
N LEU A 45 12.36 -3.63 -9.59
CA LEU A 45 11.54 -2.44 -9.63
C LEU A 45 12.19 -1.37 -10.51
N THR A 46 11.37 -0.66 -11.26
CA THR A 46 11.80 0.43 -12.15
C THR A 46 11.11 1.71 -11.74
N LYS A 47 11.88 2.78 -11.60
CA LYS A 47 11.33 4.11 -11.32
C LYS A 47 10.64 4.66 -12.55
N SER A 48 9.48 5.27 -12.36
CA SER A 48 8.86 6.09 -13.39
C SER A 48 9.69 7.34 -13.65
N THR A 49 9.79 7.74 -14.91
CA THR A 49 10.45 8.99 -15.31
C THR A 49 9.44 10.11 -15.50
N ILE A 50 9.92 11.34 -15.59
CA ILE A 50 9.05 12.48 -15.88
C ILE A 50 8.43 12.37 -17.27
N GLU A 51 9.15 11.80 -18.24
CA GLU A 51 8.63 11.55 -19.60
C GLU A 51 7.49 10.53 -19.56
N ASP A 52 7.62 9.46 -18.78
CA ASP A 52 6.55 8.46 -18.59
C ASP A 52 5.32 9.11 -17.98
N TYR A 53 5.51 9.97 -16.95
CA TYR A 53 4.42 10.70 -16.32
C TYR A 53 3.73 11.64 -17.31
N LEU A 54 4.48 12.47 -18.04
CA LEU A 54 3.91 13.41 -19.01
C LEU A 54 3.16 12.69 -20.15
N LYS A 55 3.70 11.55 -20.61
CA LYS A 55 3.03 10.70 -21.59
C LYS A 55 1.71 10.14 -21.04
N THR A 56 1.74 9.63 -19.80
CA THR A 56 0.58 9.08 -19.13
C THR A 56 -0.49 10.15 -18.87
N LYS A 57 -0.07 11.37 -18.47
CA LYS A 57 -0.95 12.53 -18.29
C LYS A 57 -1.63 12.96 -19.60
N GLY A 58 -0.95 12.80 -20.74
CA GLY A 58 -1.53 13.06 -22.08
C GLY A 58 -2.51 11.99 -22.54
N ASP A 59 -2.43 10.79 -22.00
CA ASP A 59 -3.35 9.68 -22.30
C ASP A 59 -4.55 9.70 -21.34
N GLN A 60 -5.57 10.46 -21.71
CA GLN A 60 -6.81 10.60 -20.95
C GLN A 60 -7.80 9.44 -21.21
N THR A 61 -7.31 8.26 -21.57
CA THR A 61 -8.18 7.10 -21.73
C THR A 61 -8.88 6.77 -20.41
N ASP A 62 -10.16 6.45 -20.51
CA ASP A 62 -10.98 6.08 -19.35
C ASP A 62 -10.50 4.75 -18.76
N LYS A 63 -9.82 4.81 -17.63
CA LYS A 63 -9.39 3.64 -16.86
C LYS A 63 -10.38 3.29 -15.73
N SER A 64 -11.64 3.72 -15.88
CA SER A 64 -12.65 3.65 -14.82
C SER A 64 -13.04 2.24 -14.41
N ASP A 65 -13.03 1.28 -15.33
CA ASP A 65 -13.45 -0.09 -15.02
C ASP A 65 -12.25 -1.05 -14.90
N VAL A 66 -12.09 -1.58 -13.71
CA VAL A 66 -11.04 -2.56 -13.38
C VAL A 66 -11.65 -3.96 -13.33
N LYS A 67 -10.85 -4.95 -13.68
CA LYS A 67 -11.19 -6.36 -13.50
C LYS A 67 -10.23 -7.03 -12.53
N ILE A 68 -10.76 -7.92 -11.71
CA ILE A 68 -9.93 -8.78 -10.87
C ILE A 68 -9.14 -9.72 -11.81
N PRO A 69 -7.80 -9.85 -11.63
CA PRO A 69 -7.02 -10.78 -12.44
C PRO A 69 -7.50 -12.23 -12.31
N ASP A 70 -7.57 -12.97 -13.41
CA ASP A 70 -8.09 -14.35 -13.46
C ASP A 70 -7.36 -15.32 -12.53
N ASN A 71 -6.09 -15.05 -12.24
CA ASN A 71 -5.24 -15.85 -11.36
C ASN A 71 -5.45 -15.54 -9.86
N VAL A 72 -6.25 -14.53 -9.51
CA VAL A 72 -6.61 -14.23 -8.12
C VAL A 72 -7.94 -14.89 -7.78
N LYS A 73 -7.95 -15.66 -6.70
CA LYS A 73 -9.16 -16.31 -6.18
C LYS A 73 -9.46 -15.78 -4.80
N PHE A 74 -10.65 -15.24 -4.63
CA PHE A 74 -11.16 -14.86 -3.31
C PHE A 74 -11.85 -16.07 -2.66
N PRO A 75 -11.80 -16.18 -1.32
CA PRO A 75 -12.40 -17.31 -0.61
C PRO A 75 -13.94 -17.31 -0.62
N ARG A 76 -14.53 -16.16 -0.94
CA ARG A 76 -15.99 -15.94 -0.93
C ARG A 76 -16.40 -15.10 -2.14
N GLU A 77 -17.73 -14.97 -2.32
CA GLU A 77 -18.30 -14.18 -3.40
C GLU A 77 -17.75 -12.75 -3.42
N VAL A 78 -17.50 -12.27 -4.63
CA VAL A 78 -17.14 -10.86 -4.89
C VAL A 78 -18.25 -10.25 -5.71
N THR A 79 -18.93 -9.28 -5.12
CA THR A 79 -19.93 -8.46 -5.82
C THR A 79 -19.34 -7.14 -6.26
N GLN A 80 -19.99 -6.48 -7.20
CA GLN A 80 -19.59 -5.14 -7.67
C GLN A 80 -20.82 -4.24 -7.69
N TYR A 81 -20.61 -2.99 -7.27
CA TYR A 81 -21.62 -1.93 -7.34
C TYR A 81 -20.95 -0.58 -7.60
N ARG A 82 -21.76 0.49 -7.67
CA ARG A 82 -21.23 1.85 -7.84
C ARG A 82 -21.71 2.80 -6.75
N VAL A 83 -20.83 3.74 -6.42
CA VAL A 83 -21.15 4.93 -5.60
C VAL A 83 -20.86 6.14 -6.49
N GLY A 84 -21.90 6.81 -6.99
CA GLY A 84 -21.77 7.67 -8.15
C GLY A 84 -21.19 6.87 -9.33
N ASP A 85 -20.14 7.38 -9.95
CA ASP A 85 -19.43 6.68 -11.03
C ASP A 85 -18.30 5.77 -10.51
N MET A 86 -17.99 5.79 -9.22
CA MET A 86 -16.93 4.99 -8.61
C MET A 86 -17.33 3.52 -8.53
N GLN A 87 -16.58 2.65 -9.19
CA GLN A 87 -16.72 1.19 -9.08
C GLN A 87 -16.23 0.73 -7.70
N VAL A 88 -16.99 -0.15 -7.06
CA VAL A 88 -16.65 -0.73 -5.76
C VAL A 88 -16.74 -2.25 -5.83
N PHE A 89 -15.69 -2.92 -5.39
CA PHE A 89 -15.65 -4.37 -5.21
C PHE A 89 -15.93 -4.70 -3.75
N GLU A 90 -16.75 -5.71 -3.52
CA GLU A 90 -17.05 -6.16 -2.17
C GLU A 90 -16.90 -7.67 -2.07
N VAL A 91 -15.95 -8.10 -1.25
CA VAL A 91 -15.77 -9.51 -0.86
C VAL A 91 -16.64 -9.77 0.36
N ALA A 92 -17.53 -10.75 0.27
CA ALA A 92 -18.40 -11.10 1.38
C ALA A 92 -17.59 -11.46 2.65
N ALA A 93 -18.05 -11.02 3.81
CA ALA A 93 -17.52 -11.46 5.09
C ALA A 93 -17.91 -12.93 5.37
N GLN A 94 -17.15 -13.60 6.23
CA GLN A 94 -17.41 -15.00 6.57
C GLN A 94 -18.73 -15.16 7.33
N ASP A 95 -19.01 -14.25 8.24
CA ASP A 95 -20.22 -14.20 9.07
C ASP A 95 -20.51 -12.77 9.53
N ASP A 96 -21.61 -12.59 10.29
CA ASP A 96 -22.06 -11.27 10.74
C ASP A 96 -21.20 -10.67 11.85
N SER A 97 -20.34 -11.43 12.50
CA SER A 97 -19.38 -10.95 13.50
C SER A 97 -18.04 -10.51 12.91
N SER A 98 -17.75 -10.93 11.69
CA SER A 98 -16.49 -10.64 10.99
C SER A 98 -16.36 -9.14 10.67
N PRO A 99 -15.19 -8.53 10.84
CA PRO A 99 -14.99 -7.11 10.55
C PRO A 99 -15.09 -6.81 9.05
N ILE A 100 -15.30 -5.55 8.74
CA ILE A 100 -15.25 -5.03 7.37
C ILE A 100 -14.00 -4.18 7.21
N VAL A 101 -13.22 -4.47 6.17
CA VAL A 101 -12.04 -3.69 5.79
C VAL A 101 -12.37 -2.85 4.56
N LEU A 102 -12.35 -1.53 4.71
CA LEU A 102 -12.32 -0.61 3.57
C LEU A 102 -10.86 -0.46 3.13
N TYR A 103 -10.50 -1.03 1.98
CA TYR A 103 -9.15 -1.02 1.44
C TYR A 103 -9.01 0.01 0.33
N ILE A 104 -8.18 1.03 0.54
CA ILE A 104 -7.90 2.12 -0.40
C ILE A 104 -6.54 1.84 -1.04
N HIS A 105 -6.53 1.54 -2.35
CA HIS A 105 -5.31 1.13 -3.05
C HIS A 105 -4.34 2.27 -3.29
N GLY A 106 -3.05 1.94 -3.36
CA GLY A 106 -1.99 2.81 -3.83
C GLY A 106 -1.97 2.96 -5.36
N GLY A 107 -0.92 3.61 -5.85
CA GLY A 107 -0.73 3.84 -7.28
C GLY A 107 -0.57 5.30 -7.64
N ALA A 108 -0.13 6.12 -6.67
CA ALA A 108 0.15 7.55 -6.84
C ALA A 108 -1.02 8.34 -7.45
N TYR A 109 -2.27 7.96 -7.15
CA TYR A 109 -3.49 8.55 -7.72
C TYR A 109 -3.59 8.46 -9.25
N LEU A 110 -2.66 7.74 -9.90
CA LEU A 110 -2.56 7.55 -11.35
C LEU A 110 -2.99 6.16 -11.78
N ASN A 111 -2.68 5.16 -10.99
CA ASN A 111 -2.84 3.76 -11.35
C ASN A 111 -3.98 3.12 -10.55
N ASN A 112 -4.75 2.30 -11.24
CA ASN A 112 -5.74 1.42 -10.66
C ASN A 112 -5.09 0.31 -9.81
N PHE A 113 -5.90 -0.58 -9.27
CA PHE A 113 -5.43 -1.76 -8.55
C PHE A 113 -4.36 -2.52 -9.32
N MET A 114 -3.25 -2.81 -8.65
CA MET A 114 -2.20 -3.70 -9.14
C MET A 114 -2.46 -5.16 -8.67
N PRO A 115 -1.88 -6.16 -9.34
CA PRO A 115 -2.06 -7.57 -8.94
C PRO A 115 -1.74 -7.87 -7.48
N LEU A 116 -0.75 -7.18 -6.89
CA LEU A 116 -0.35 -7.36 -5.48
C LEU A 116 -1.45 -6.91 -4.50
N HIS A 117 -2.24 -5.88 -4.84
CA HIS A 117 -3.37 -5.47 -4.01
C HIS A 117 -4.42 -6.58 -3.92
N TRP A 118 -4.79 -7.16 -5.08
CA TRP A 118 -5.76 -8.25 -5.15
C TRP A 118 -5.30 -9.49 -4.39
N MET A 119 -4.02 -9.86 -4.54
CA MET A 119 -3.44 -11.01 -3.84
C MET A 119 -3.44 -10.80 -2.32
N ALA A 120 -3.07 -9.62 -1.84
CA ALA A 120 -3.06 -9.30 -0.42
C ALA A 120 -4.47 -9.28 0.18
N MET A 121 -5.44 -8.68 -0.51
CA MET A 121 -6.84 -8.68 -0.11
C MET A 121 -7.41 -10.12 -0.04
N ALA A 122 -7.11 -10.96 -1.02
CA ALA A 122 -7.54 -12.36 -1.00
C ALA A 122 -6.92 -13.14 0.19
N GLU A 123 -5.61 -12.92 0.48
CA GLU A 123 -4.93 -13.51 1.63
C GLU A 123 -5.56 -13.05 2.97
N TRP A 124 -5.87 -11.77 3.13
CA TRP A 124 -6.53 -11.27 4.34
C TRP A 124 -7.96 -11.77 4.48
N ALA A 125 -8.75 -11.74 3.42
CA ALA A 125 -10.11 -12.29 3.43
C ALA A 125 -10.12 -13.79 3.81
N GLU A 126 -9.18 -14.59 3.29
CA GLU A 126 -9.04 -16.01 3.62
C GLU A 126 -8.62 -16.21 5.08
N THR A 127 -7.60 -15.46 5.53
CA THR A 127 -6.98 -15.69 6.83
C THR A 127 -7.84 -15.22 7.99
N THR A 128 -8.60 -14.13 7.81
CA THR A 128 -9.32 -13.45 8.90
C THR A 128 -10.84 -13.59 8.83
N GLY A 129 -11.37 -14.06 7.71
CA GLY A 129 -12.81 -14.06 7.49
C GLY A 129 -13.43 -12.68 7.24
N CYS A 130 -12.65 -11.59 7.23
CA CYS A 130 -13.18 -10.24 7.04
C CYS A 130 -13.89 -10.08 5.70
N GLY A 131 -14.89 -9.21 5.66
CA GLY A 131 -15.38 -8.62 4.42
C GLY A 131 -14.41 -7.54 3.95
N ILE A 132 -14.27 -7.37 2.64
CA ILE A 132 -13.42 -6.31 2.08
C ILE A 132 -14.24 -5.48 1.12
N VAL A 133 -14.21 -4.17 1.30
CA VAL A 133 -14.75 -3.19 0.37
C VAL A 133 -13.59 -2.44 -0.25
N ALA A 134 -13.45 -2.53 -1.58
CA ALA A 134 -12.32 -1.99 -2.32
C ALA A 134 -12.81 -1.05 -3.43
N PRO A 135 -12.87 0.27 -3.17
CA PRO A 135 -13.27 1.26 -4.16
C PRO A 135 -12.15 1.50 -5.19
N ASN A 136 -12.52 1.51 -6.46
CA ASN A 136 -11.70 2.06 -7.53
C ASN A 136 -11.98 3.56 -7.61
N TYR A 137 -11.37 4.33 -6.71
CA TYR A 137 -11.66 5.75 -6.56
C TYR A 137 -11.20 6.57 -7.78
N PRO A 138 -11.80 7.76 -8.03
CA PRO A 138 -11.45 8.61 -9.16
C PRO A 138 -9.95 8.97 -9.18
N LEU A 139 -9.32 8.82 -10.35
CA LEU A 139 -7.89 9.00 -10.55
C LEU A 139 -7.57 10.26 -11.38
N LEU A 140 -6.33 10.71 -11.30
CA LEU A 140 -5.81 11.98 -11.78
C LEU A 140 -6.01 12.31 -13.26
N TYR A 141 -6.24 11.35 -14.13
CA TYR A 141 -6.41 11.66 -15.54
C TYR A 141 -7.66 12.52 -15.85
N ARG A 142 -8.68 12.40 -15.00
CA ARG A 142 -9.96 13.10 -15.13
C ARG A 142 -10.40 13.80 -13.86
N TYR A 143 -9.86 13.40 -12.71
CA TYR A 143 -10.36 13.77 -11.40
C TYR A 143 -9.21 14.22 -10.49
N THR A 144 -9.56 14.92 -9.44
CA THR A 144 -8.64 15.41 -8.41
C THR A 144 -9.11 14.99 -7.02
N ALA A 145 -8.41 15.40 -5.99
CA ALA A 145 -8.82 15.18 -4.61
C ALA A 145 -10.24 15.69 -4.35
N LYS A 146 -10.65 16.82 -4.96
CA LYS A 146 -12.01 17.38 -4.82
C LYS A 146 -13.12 16.44 -5.28
N ASP A 147 -12.84 15.62 -6.27
CA ASP A 147 -13.82 14.67 -6.83
C ASP A 147 -13.84 13.37 -6.02
N ALA A 148 -12.67 12.89 -5.59
CA ALA A 148 -12.53 11.59 -4.95
C ALA A 148 -12.98 11.57 -3.48
N HIS A 149 -12.62 12.58 -2.69
CA HIS A 149 -12.93 12.61 -1.27
C HIS A 149 -14.43 12.60 -0.95
N PRO A 150 -15.31 13.37 -1.61
CA PRO A 150 -16.75 13.30 -1.38
C PRO A 150 -17.35 11.91 -1.64
N LEU A 151 -16.89 11.22 -2.68
CA LEU A 151 -17.35 9.87 -3.00
C LEU A 151 -16.89 8.85 -1.95
N MET A 152 -15.67 8.99 -1.44
CA MET A 152 -15.18 8.14 -0.37
C MET A 152 -15.92 8.37 0.95
N MET A 153 -16.23 9.63 1.29
CA MET A 153 -17.08 9.96 2.44
C MET A 153 -18.49 9.40 2.28
N GLN A 154 -19.06 9.45 1.08
CA GLN A 154 -20.36 8.84 0.78
C GLN A 154 -20.31 7.32 0.94
N LEU A 155 -19.28 6.67 0.40
CA LEU A 155 -19.08 5.22 0.56
C LEU A 155 -18.96 4.86 2.04
N TYR A 156 -18.14 5.58 2.81
CA TYR A 156 -17.96 5.30 4.23
C TYR A 156 -19.28 5.42 5.03
N ARG A 157 -20.11 6.44 4.74
CA ARG A 157 -21.44 6.57 5.33
C ARG A 157 -22.34 5.36 5.02
N GLN A 158 -22.37 4.93 3.76
CA GLN A 158 -23.12 3.73 3.35
C GLN A 158 -22.63 2.46 4.06
N LEU A 159 -21.31 2.33 4.29
CA LEU A 159 -20.76 1.20 5.03
C LEU A 159 -21.20 1.22 6.51
N GLN A 160 -21.21 2.37 7.14
CA GLN A 160 -21.70 2.49 8.52
C GLN A 160 -23.18 2.14 8.66
N GLU A 161 -24.02 2.55 7.71
CA GLU A 161 -25.44 2.20 7.69
C GLU A 161 -25.65 0.70 7.49
N ARG A 162 -24.94 0.10 6.53
CA ARG A 162 -25.05 -1.32 6.18
C ARG A 162 -24.45 -2.26 7.23
N PHE A 163 -23.39 -1.83 7.88
CA PHE A 163 -22.58 -2.62 8.83
C PHE A 163 -22.56 -1.99 10.23
N SER A 164 -23.69 -1.44 10.67
CA SER A 164 -23.79 -0.65 11.93
C SER A 164 -23.33 -1.40 13.18
N ASN A 165 -23.40 -2.73 13.19
CA ASN A 165 -23.01 -3.59 14.30
C ASN A 165 -21.64 -4.26 14.11
N ARG A 166 -20.86 -3.85 13.09
CA ARG A 166 -19.57 -4.43 12.77
C ARG A 166 -18.45 -3.43 12.96
N ARG A 167 -17.27 -3.93 13.27
CA ARG A 167 -16.06 -3.11 13.24
C ARG A 167 -15.71 -2.80 11.79
N ILE A 168 -15.55 -1.52 11.47
CA ILE A 168 -15.02 -1.06 10.19
C ILE A 168 -13.55 -0.66 10.42
N ILE A 169 -12.66 -1.27 9.66
CA ILE A 169 -11.23 -0.94 9.62
C ILE A 169 -10.98 -0.23 8.29
N VAL A 170 -10.28 0.90 8.31
CA VAL A 170 -9.85 1.54 7.06
C VAL A 170 -8.35 1.30 6.88
N MET A 171 -7.99 0.77 5.73
CA MET A 171 -6.61 0.40 5.40
C MET A 171 -6.25 0.87 4.00
N GLY A 172 -5.00 1.28 3.81
CA GLY A 172 -4.51 1.63 2.49
C GLY A 172 -3.00 1.62 2.41
N ASP A 173 -2.50 1.59 1.18
CA ASP A 173 -1.08 1.60 0.87
C ASP A 173 -0.69 2.81 0.03
N SER A 174 0.52 3.35 0.21
CA SER A 174 1.06 4.44 -0.60
C SER A 174 0.11 5.66 -0.64
N ALA A 175 -0.30 6.12 -1.83
CA ALA A 175 -1.32 7.15 -2.01
C ALA A 175 -2.64 6.80 -1.29
N GLY A 176 -3.07 5.52 -1.35
CA GLY A 176 -4.25 5.04 -0.61
C GLY A 176 -4.06 5.09 0.91
N GLY A 177 -2.83 4.93 1.40
CA GLY A 177 -2.49 5.10 2.82
C GLY A 177 -2.61 6.55 3.27
N GLY A 178 -2.12 7.51 2.46
CA GLY A 178 -2.35 8.94 2.68
C GLY A 178 -3.84 9.29 2.65
N PHE A 179 -4.56 8.79 1.65
CA PHE A 179 -6.01 8.95 1.54
C PHE A 179 -6.74 8.41 2.76
N THR A 180 -6.35 7.23 3.26
CA THR A 180 -6.91 6.61 4.48
C THR A 180 -6.81 7.55 5.68
N LEU A 181 -5.66 8.17 5.90
CA LEU A 181 -5.47 9.11 7.00
C LEU A 181 -6.28 10.39 6.80
N ALA A 182 -6.27 10.97 5.59
CA ALA A 182 -7.07 12.14 5.26
C ALA A 182 -8.58 11.88 5.42
N LEU A 183 -9.06 10.71 4.99
CA LEU A 183 -10.45 10.29 5.18
C LEU A 183 -10.81 10.19 6.67
N ALA A 184 -9.93 9.60 7.50
CA ALA A 184 -10.16 9.48 8.92
C ALA A 184 -10.23 10.85 9.63
N GLN A 185 -9.40 11.81 9.22
CA GLN A 185 -9.45 13.19 9.70
C GLN A 185 -10.77 13.89 9.30
N GLN A 186 -11.26 13.66 8.08
CA GLN A 186 -12.55 14.19 7.64
C GLN A 186 -13.74 13.55 8.39
N ILE A 187 -13.67 12.24 8.65
CA ILE A 187 -14.68 11.53 9.45
C ILE A 187 -14.70 12.07 10.88
N LEU A 188 -13.52 12.32 11.47
CA LEU A 188 -13.40 12.90 12.82
C LEU A 188 -14.09 14.28 12.93
N GLN A 189 -14.04 15.06 11.86
CA GLN A 189 -14.68 16.39 11.79
C GLN A 189 -16.19 16.32 11.48
N ALA A 190 -16.67 15.15 11.07
CA ALA A 190 -18.08 14.95 10.71
C ALA A 190 -18.87 14.40 11.90
N ASP A 191 -19.60 15.25 12.61
CA ASP A 191 -20.38 14.90 13.82
C ASP A 191 -21.35 13.72 13.64
N SER A 192 -21.68 13.36 12.40
CA SER A 192 -22.68 12.33 12.07
C SER A 192 -22.08 10.95 11.77
N LEU A 193 -20.75 10.78 11.82
CA LEU A 193 -20.09 9.54 11.47
C LEU A 193 -19.24 9.01 12.63
N ASN A 194 -19.30 7.70 12.85
CA ASN A 194 -18.39 7.05 13.79
C ASN A 194 -17.03 6.83 13.14
N LEU A 195 -15.98 7.00 13.91
CA LEU A 195 -14.62 6.66 13.46
C LEU A 195 -14.48 5.17 13.14
N PRO A 196 -13.59 4.79 12.23
CA PRO A 196 -13.21 3.39 12.06
C PRO A 196 -12.60 2.84 13.36
N SER A 197 -12.72 1.55 13.57
CA SER A 197 -12.17 0.91 14.77
C SER A 197 -10.64 0.88 14.78
N ARG A 198 -10.00 1.00 13.61
CA ARG A 198 -8.54 1.01 13.40
C ARG A 198 -8.18 1.57 12.05
N LEU A 199 -7.00 2.19 11.95
CA LEU A 199 -6.33 2.50 10.69
C LEU A 199 -5.11 1.59 10.51
N ILE A 200 -4.87 1.12 9.27
CA ILE A 200 -3.67 0.39 8.90
C ILE A 200 -3.07 1.06 7.66
N LEU A 201 -1.94 1.72 7.85
CA LEU A 201 -1.30 2.56 6.85
C LEU A 201 -0.01 1.89 6.37
N ILE A 202 0.02 1.44 5.12
CA ILE A 202 1.17 0.76 4.53
C ILE A 202 1.95 1.76 3.68
N SER A 203 3.15 2.14 4.10
CA SER A 203 4.00 3.12 3.38
C SER A 203 3.21 4.36 2.93
N PRO A 204 2.42 5.02 3.80
CA PRO A 204 1.48 6.05 3.38
C PRO A 204 2.18 7.27 2.80
N TRP A 205 1.68 7.78 1.67
CA TRP A 205 2.09 9.08 1.11
C TRP A 205 1.29 10.19 1.79
N VAL A 206 1.86 10.77 2.84
CA VAL A 206 1.18 11.70 3.76
C VAL A 206 1.46 13.17 3.49
N ASP A 207 2.35 13.47 2.55
CA ASP A 207 2.69 14.81 2.07
C ASP A 207 2.87 14.78 0.56
N VAL A 208 1.93 15.39 -0.17
CA VAL A 208 1.94 15.38 -1.65
C VAL A 208 3.04 16.25 -2.26
N THR A 209 3.82 16.98 -1.48
CA THR A 209 4.96 17.77 -1.97
C THR A 209 6.19 16.91 -2.33
N GLY A 210 6.09 15.59 -2.19
CA GLY A 210 7.12 14.63 -2.55
C GLY A 210 7.51 13.72 -1.39
N GLY A 211 8.75 13.32 -1.34
CA GLY A 211 9.37 12.53 -0.29
C GLY A 211 10.78 13.07 0.01
N ASP A 212 11.53 12.36 0.84
CA ASP A 212 12.88 12.73 1.23
C ASP A 212 13.88 12.50 0.08
N ASP A 213 14.54 13.58 -0.36
CA ASP A 213 15.54 13.54 -1.44
C ASP A 213 16.81 12.76 -1.04
N GLU A 214 17.16 12.70 0.25
CA GLU A 214 18.31 11.94 0.74
C GLU A 214 18.07 10.42 0.62
N LEU A 215 16.81 10.01 0.65
CA LEU A 215 16.42 8.61 0.47
C LEU A 215 16.18 8.21 -0.98
N GLN A 216 16.14 9.18 -1.91
CA GLN A 216 15.87 8.93 -3.34
C GLN A 216 16.82 7.91 -3.98
N ALA A 217 18.10 7.89 -3.58
CA ALA A 217 19.09 6.93 -4.10
C ALA A 217 18.86 5.51 -3.59
N LYS A 218 18.21 5.34 -2.43
CA LYS A 218 17.92 4.03 -1.80
C LYS A 218 16.58 3.47 -2.23
N ASP A 219 15.62 4.34 -2.59
CA ASP A 219 14.32 3.90 -3.09
C ASP A 219 14.49 3.35 -4.51
N SER A 220 14.12 2.10 -4.70
CA SER A 220 14.22 1.42 -5.99
C SER A 220 12.99 1.58 -6.87
N PHE A 221 11.92 2.20 -6.36
CA PHE A 221 10.62 2.24 -7.02
C PHE A 221 10.13 3.66 -7.31
N LEU A 222 10.26 4.59 -6.35
CA LEU A 222 9.67 5.93 -6.46
C LEU A 222 10.67 6.97 -6.97
N SER A 223 10.16 7.97 -7.67
CA SER A 223 10.88 9.17 -8.11
C SER A 223 10.25 10.40 -7.48
N ASN A 224 11.01 11.15 -6.65
CA ASN A 224 10.52 12.38 -6.02
C ASN A 224 10.13 13.44 -7.05
N GLU A 225 10.85 13.51 -8.18
CA GLU A 225 10.50 14.43 -9.26
C GLU A 225 9.09 14.16 -9.79
N VAL A 226 8.78 12.89 -10.07
CA VAL A 226 7.45 12.46 -10.52
C VAL A 226 6.40 12.71 -9.43
N LEU A 227 6.71 12.35 -8.18
CA LEU A 227 5.78 12.51 -7.05
C LEU A 227 5.37 13.98 -6.84
N ARG A 228 6.31 14.92 -6.95
CA ARG A 228 6.00 16.36 -6.82
C ARG A 228 5.02 16.83 -7.88
N HIS A 229 5.17 16.39 -9.14
CA HIS A 229 4.25 16.74 -10.21
C HIS A 229 2.88 16.10 -10.00
N VAL A 230 2.86 14.81 -9.66
CA VAL A 230 1.62 14.07 -9.38
C VAL A 230 0.87 14.67 -8.20
N GLY A 231 1.59 15.00 -7.12
CA GLY A 231 1.00 15.59 -5.93
C GLY A 231 0.40 16.98 -6.18
N ALA A 232 1.09 17.81 -6.96
CA ALA A 232 0.57 19.11 -7.38
C ALA A 232 -0.70 18.98 -8.26
N ASP A 233 -0.69 18.04 -9.20
CA ASP A 233 -1.86 17.77 -10.04
C ASP A 233 -3.03 17.18 -9.24
N TRP A 234 -2.76 16.32 -8.24
CA TRP A 234 -3.79 15.79 -7.36
C TRP A 234 -4.43 16.85 -6.48
N ALA A 235 -3.61 17.74 -5.93
CA ALA A 235 -4.08 18.87 -5.16
C ALA A 235 -4.85 19.89 -6.04
N ASN A 236 -4.40 20.08 -7.29
CA ASN A 236 -4.95 21.05 -8.23
C ASN A 236 -4.96 22.47 -7.60
N ASP A 237 -6.13 23.03 -7.30
CA ASP A 237 -6.33 24.33 -6.64
C ASP A 237 -6.40 24.27 -5.10
N ILE A 238 -6.29 23.07 -4.50
CA ILE A 238 -6.13 22.90 -3.06
C ILE A 238 -4.67 23.19 -2.69
N ASN A 239 -4.45 23.89 -1.58
CA ASN A 239 -3.09 24.03 -1.05
C ASN A 239 -2.47 22.66 -0.80
N THR A 240 -1.25 22.43 -1.29
CA THR A 240 -0.55 21.14 -1.11
C THR A 240 -0.32 20.75 0.35
N HIS A 241 -0.39 21.69 1.28
CA HIS A 241 -0.33 21.44 2.73
C HIS A 241 -1.73 21.32 3.38
N ASP A 242 -2.80 21.34 2.60
CA ASP A 242 -4.14 21.09 3.14
C ASP A 242 -4.24 19.61 3.57
N PRO A 243 -4.79 19.32 4.77
CA PRO A 243 -4.93 17.95 5.28
C PRO A 243 -5.69 16.99 4.37
N VAL A 244 -6.54 17.49 3.51
CA VAL A 244 -7.27 16.67 2.51
C VAL A 244 -6.33 15.97 1.55
N VAL A 245 -5.22 16.61 1.18
CA VAL A 245 -4.21 16.05 0.26
C VAL A 245 -2.92 15.65 0.97
N SER A 246 -2.57 16.36 2.04
CA SER A 246 -1.36 16.10 2.85
C SER A 246 -1.73 15.93 4.33
N PRO A 247 -2.24 14.76 4.72
CA PRO A 247 -2.76 14.53 6.08
C PRO A 247 -1.70 14.63 7.19
N LEU A 248 -0.41 14.65 6.86
CA LEU A 248 0.67 14.98 7.78
C LEU A 248 0.41 16.33 8.49
N TYR A 249 -0.19 17.29 7.81
CA TYR A 249 -0.44 18.63 8.35
C TYR A 249 -1.75 18.74 9.14
N GLY A 250 -2.63 17.73 9.06
CA GLY A 250 -3.91 17.69 9.76
C GLY A 250 -3.80 17.42 11.26
N ASP A 251 -4.89 17.58 11.98
CA ASP A 251 -4.98 17.22 13.38
C ASP A 251 -5.01 15.70 13.55
N MET A 252 -4.27 15.19 14.54
CA MET A 252 -4.21 13.78 14.89
C MET A 252 -5.01 13.44 16.16
N GLN A 253 -5.43 14.45 16.92
CA GLN A 253 -6.13 14.22 18.18
C GLN A 253 -7.48 13.53 17.94
N GLY A 254 -7.73 12.45 18.67
CA GLY A 254 -8.98 11.70 18.57
C GLY A 254 -9.03 10.67 17.45
N LEU A 255 -7.97 10.53 16.63
CA LEU A 255 -7.90 9.46 15.65
C LEU A 255 -7.91 8.08 16.32
N PRO A 256 -8.45 7.05 15.65
CA PRO A 256 -8.51 5.69 16.18
C PRO A 256 -7.13 5.03 16.28
N PRO A 257 -7.00 3.87 16.96
CA PRO A 257 -5.77 3.09 16.95
C PRO A 257 -5.23 2.92 15.54
N THR A 258 -3.92 3.21 15.36
CA THR A 258 -3.30 3.29 14.03
C THR A 258 -1.99 2.53 13.97
N ASP A 259 -1.86 1.65 12.99
CA ASP A 259 -0.62 0.92 12.69
C ASP A 259 -0.01 1.44 11.38
N LEU A 260 1.26 1.90 11.44
CA LEU A 260 2.01 2.40 10.28
C LEU A 260 3.13 1.42 9.94
N TYR A 261 3.21 0.99 8.69
CA TYR A 261 4.26 0.11 8.16
C TYR A 261 5.16 0.89 7.22
N THR A 262 6.48 0.77 7.37
CA THR A 262 7.46 1.43 6.49
C THR A 262 8.76 0.65 6.38
N GLY A 263 9.41 0.75 5.23
CA GLY A 263 10.78 0.33 5.00
C GLY A 263 11.75 1.50 5.14
N THR A 264 13.00 1.27 5.59
CA THR A 264 13.95 2.38 5.72
C THR A 264 14.58 2.80 4.37
N TRP A 265 14.21 2.17 3.27
CA TRP A 265 14.68 2.48 1.92
C TRP A 265 13.53 2.92 1.01
N GLU A 266 12.64 3.75 1.54
CA GLU A 266 11.61 4.44 0.77
C GLU A 266 11.64 5.96 1.04
N VAL A 267 11.29 6.74 0.04
CA VAL A 267 11.32 8.21 0.11
C VAL A 267 10.34 8.78 1.14
N PHE A 268 9.31 8.04 1.53
CA PHE A 268 8.31 8.48 2.52
C PHE A 268 8.68 8.16 3.97
N TYR A 269 9.80 7.47 4.22
CA TYR A 269 10.17 7.00 5.56
C TYR A 269 10.14 8.11 6.61
N ASN A 270 10.79 9.24 6.33
CA ASN A 270 10.88 10.33 7.32
C ASN A 270 9.53 11.00 7.57
N ASP A 271 8.66 11.13 6.57
CA ASP A 271 7.33 11.70 6.75
C ASP A 271 6.38 10.74 7.48
N ILE A 272 6.55 9.43 7.29
CA ILE A 272 5.84 8.41 8.07
C ILE A 272 6.25 8.44 9.54
N VAL A 273 7.56 8.60 9.83
CA VAL A 273 8.07 8.77 11.21
C VAL A 273 7.50 10.04 11.83
N LYS A 274 7.55 11.18 11.13
CA LYS A 274 6.94 12.45 11.61
C LYS A 274 5.44 12.29 11.90
N THR A 275 4.73 11.58 11.03
CA THR A 275 3.29 11.30 11.22
C THR A 275 3.05 10.48 12.49
N TYR A 276 3.83 9.42 12.69
CA TYR A 276 3.79 8.62 13.91
C TYR A 276 4.07 9.46 15.17
N ASP A 277 5.13 10.27 15.17
CA ASP A 277 5.50 11.10 16.30
C ASP A 277 4.40 12.14 16.61
N LYS A 278 3.78 12.71 15.58
CA LYS A 278 2.65 13.62 15.73
C LYS A 278 1.42 12.92 16.30
N MET A 279 1.10 11.70 15.86
CA MET A 279 0.04 10.87 16.43
C MET A 279 0.29 10.56 17.91
N LYS A 280 1.51 10.14 18.26
CA LYS A 280 1.88 9.86 19.66
C LYS A 280 1.75 11.11 20.53
N SER A 281 2.21 12.26 20.03
CA SER A 281 2.11 13.54 20.75
C SER A 281 0.66 13.98 20.95
N ALA A 282 -0.24 13.60 20.05
CA ALA A 282 -1.68 13.84 20.13
C ALA A 282 -2.44 12.80 20.98
N GLY A 283 -1.74 11.82 21.59
CA GLY A 283 -2.34 10.79 22.44
C GLY A 283 -2.99 9.63 21.68
N VAL A 284 -2.74 9.49 20.38
CA VAL A 284 -3.24 8.36 19.58
C VAL A 284 -2.51 7.07 19.97
N ASP A 285 -3.24 5.96 20.05
CA ASP A 285 -2.66 4.61 20.17
C ASP A 285 -2.03 4.20 18.83
N ALA A 286 -0.85 4.77 18.55
CA ALA A 286 -0.13 4.55 17.29
C ALA A 286 1.05 3.60 17.47
N HIS A 287 1.24 2.72 16.47
CA HIS A 287 2.34 1.75 16.41
C HIS A 287 3.06 1.88 15.07
N LEU A 288 4.40 1.94 15.11
CA LEU A 288 5.25 2.06 13.93
C LEU A 288 6.05 0.78 13.70
N HIS A 289 5.80 0.11 12.57
CA HIS A 289 6.42 -1.14 12.14
C HIS A 289 7.48 -0.86 11.09
N ILE A 290 8.74 -0.77 11.51
CA ILE A 290 9.88 -0.46 10.63
C ILE A 290 10.58 -1.74 10.19
N LYS A 291 10.85 -1.85 8.89
CA LYS A 291 11.71 -2.91 8.36
C LYS A 291 12.96 -2.32 7.69
N LYS A 292 14.13 -2.65 8.24
CA LYS A 292 15.42 -2.16 7.72
C LYS A 292 15.66 -2.62 6.29
N LYS A 293 16.16 -1.71 5.44
CA LYS A 293 16.57 -1.93 4.05
C LYS A 293 15.46 -2.43 3.11
N LEU A 294 14.19 -2.44 3.53
CA LEU A 294 13.08 -2.68 2.62
C LEU A 294 12.57 -1.36 2.05
N GLY A 295 12.03 -1.44 0.85
CA GLY A 295 11.50 -0.31 0.10
C GLY A 295 10.00 -0.16 0.23
N HIS A 296 9.44 0.68 -0.60
CA HIS A 296 8.07 1.11 -0.63
C HIS A 296 7.07 -0.06 -0.71
N VAL A 297 6.05 -0.01 0.11
CA VAL A 297 4.96 -1.01 0.25
C VAL A 297 5.44 -2.45 0.45
N TYR A 298 6.59 -2.67 1.13
CA TYR A 298 7.15 -4.00 1.34
C TYR A 298 6.16 -5.03 1.91
N PRO A 299 5.14 -4.69 2.70
CA PRO A 299 4.15 -5.66 3.17
C PRO A 299 3.42 -6.38 2.02
N LEU A 300 3.30 -5.73 0.86
CA LEU A 300 2.65 -6.32 -0.32
C LEU A 300 3.61 -7.19 -1.15
N TRP A 301 4.92 -7.17 -0.89
CA TRP A 301 5.88 -7.92 -1.67
C TRP A 301 5.74 -9.44 -1.45
N PRO A 302 5.87 -10.27 -2.51
CA PRO A 302 5.86 -11.72 -2.41
C PRO A 302 7.20 -12.27 -1.88
N CYS A 303 7.59 -11.86 -0.69
CA CYS A 303 8.82 -12.27 0.01
C CYS A 303 8.51 -12.63 1.48
N PRO A 304 9.44 -13.30 2.19
CA PRO A 304 9.26 -13.68 3.58
C PRO A 304 8.89 -12.52 4.51
N GLU A 305 9.53 -11.35 4.33
CA GLU A 305 9.28 -10.15 5.12
C GLU A 305 7.87 -9.59 4.87
N GLY A 306 7.45 -9.51 3.60
CA GLY A 306 6.11 -9.10 3.22
C GLY A 306 5.04 -10.06 3.77
N LYS A 307 5.28 -11.38 3.64
CA LYS A 307 4.39 -12.40 4.21
C LYS A 307 4.26 -12.27 5.73
N LYS A 308 5.38 -11.96 6.43
CA LYS A 308 5.34 -11.73 7.88
C LYS A 308 4.50 -10.51 8.21
N ALA A 309 4.71 -9.39 7.52
CA ALA A 309 3.92 -8.17 7.72
C ALA A 309 2.43 -8.39 7.44
N ARG A 310 2.05 -9.10 6.36
CA ARG A 310 0.65 -9.43 6.08
C ARG A 310 0.00 -10.30 7.16
N LYS A 311 0.75 -11.22 7.79
CA LYS A 311 0.27 -12.00 8.95
C LYS A 311 0.05 -11.13 10.19
N GLU A 312 0.94 -10.16 10.43
CA GLU A 312 0.77 -9.18 11.51
C GLU A 312 -0.48 -8.33 11.26
N ILE A 313 -0.67 -7.83 10.03
CA ILE A 313 -1.88 -7.12 9.61
C ILE A 313 -3.14 -7.98 9.79
N ALA A 314 -3.10 -9.25 9.39
CA ALA A 314 -4.22 -10.17 9.61
C ALA A 314 -4.59 -10.30 11.10
N THR A 315 -3.59 -10.32 11.99
CA THR A 315 -3.83 -10.33 13.44
C THR A 315 -4.51 -9.03 13.93
N LEU A 316 -4.15 -7.88 13.35
CA LEU A 316 -4.78 -6.60 13.67
C LEU A 316 -6.23 -6.52 13.17
N ILE A 317 -6.52 -7.09 12.00
CA ILE A 317 -7.88 -7.19 11.45
C ILE A 317 -8.77 -8.06 12.36
N SER A 318 -8.24 -9.15 12.90
CA SER A 318 -9.02 -10.10 13.71
C SER A 318 -9.27 -9.64 15.15
N LYS A 319 -8.46 -8.71 15.69
CA LYS A 319 -8.62 -8.13 17.04
C LYS A 319 -9.73 -7.10 17.10
#